data_d958239aca8316602b3983e0bb73625c
#
_entry.id   d958239aca8316602b3983e0bb73625c
#
_cell.length_a   1.000
_cell.length_b   1.000
_cell.length_c   1.000
_cell.angle_alpha   90.00
_cell.angle_beta   90.00
_cell.angle_gamma   90.00
#
_symmetry.space_group_name_H-M   'P 1'
#
loop_
_entity.id
_entity.type
_entity.pdbx_description
1 polymer ?
#
loop_
_entity_poly.entity_id
_entity_poly.type
_entity_poly.pdbx_seq_one_letter_code
_entity_poly.pdbx_strand_id
1 'polypeptide(L)'
;MSQITMVTYLSDGAELAYSHIADLSLMTVGGVQMLYSTTQYDGVLNGWDISAATPQQIDSLALNGGTIAGGTATLTTLQTGTGFTILSGGGDSGGLQVVTIGSDGAFDSTASLVGVSLSGFQNYCTVSLGSGAQVVYGGLAGTQGIGQITFDATGSLTDNSTLAGPTGSFINQISATASVIVGGQTILLTASAVDNGISSWLIDATGALTLGQNLGTAENLWVSAPSVMASATVGSTQYVLLGAAGSGSISVMEIDASGHMIIRDHVLDTLDTRFDGITALEIVTHADQTYVIAGGADDGITVFTLLEGGQLVHRAHIADTTAMGLDNISAIAVTGNGDGLDIYVASSSEIGLTKLRFDIGTAGITTTATLAGGVLAGTAGADILQGHNGADVLQAGAGNDILRDGAGSDLMTGGAGADVFILSADGAADTITDFTLGEDIIDLSNWSMLRDVSQLSMTILSNGVEIGYGTEVLTIYSSDGNPIDYRGFTNADLIGVTRIPQSATP
;
A
#
# COMPACT_ATOMS: atom_id res chain seq x y z
N MET A 1 -0.46 16.35 -13.55
CA MET A 1 -0.50 15.44 -12.37
C MET A 1 -1.92 14.99 -12.14
N SER A 2 -2.14 13.69 -11.93
CA SER A 2 -3.44 13.15 -11.53
C SER A 2 -3.87 13.82 -10.23
N GLN A 3 -5.11 14.26 -10.17
CA GLN A 3 -5.59 15.06 -9.04
C GLN A 3 -6.43 14.19 -8.11
N ILE A 4 -6.12 14.20 -6.81
CA ILE A 4 -7.01 13.69 -5.79
C ILE A 4 -8.03 14.78 -5.47
N THR A 5 -9.31 14.42 -5.51
CA THR A 5 -10.40 15.34 -5.20
C THR A 5 -11.33 14.74 -4.15
N MET A 6 -11.83 15.56 -3.24
CA MET A 6 -12.86 15.15 -2.31
C MET A 6 -14.21 15.01 -3.03
N VAL A 7 -14.85 13.86 -2.89
CA VAL A 7 -16.20 13.61 -3.40
C VAL A 7 -17.24 13.95 -2.34
N THR A 8 -17.05 13.45 -1.12
CA THR A 8 -17.96 13.72 0.01
C THR A 8 -17.25 13.47 1.33
N TYR A 9 -17.72 14.17 2.35
CA TYR A 9 -17.39 13.93 3.74
C TYR A 9 -18.69 13.67 4.52
N LEU A 10 -18.80 12.46 5.05
CA LEU A 10 -19.96 12.00 5.81
C LEU A 10 -19.67 12.19 7.28
N SER A 11 -20.27 13.19 7.89
CA SER A 11 -20.26 13.39 9.34
C SER A 11 -21.59 14.01 9.74
N ASP A 12 -22.31 13.44 10.65
CA ASP A 12 -23.55 14.03 11.16
C ASP A 12 -23.49 14.47 12.62
N GLY A 13 -22.30 14.57 13.18
CA GLY A 13 -22.00 15.23 14.45
C GLY A 13 -22.58 14.58 15.72
N ALA A 14 -23.37 13.54 15.61
CA ALA A 14 -24.07 12.93 16.74
C ALA A 14 -24.21 11.40 16.67
N GLU A 15 -23.94 10.76 15.53
CA GLU A 15 -24.11 9.31 15.41
C GLU A 15 -22.82 8.55 15.72
N LEU A 16 -22.95 7.52 16.56
CA LEU A 16 -21.86 6.62 16.93
C LEU A 16 -21.21 5.91 15.72
N ALA A 17 -21.96 5.83 14.61
CA ALA A 17 -21.51 5.20 13.37
C ALA A 17 -20.26 5.81 12.74
N TYR A 18 -20.02 7.09 12.97
CA TYR A 18 -18.90 7.84 12.38
C TYR A 18 -17.78 8.16 13.37
N SER A 19 -17.96 7.82 14.66
CA SER A 19 -17.00 8.20 15.67
C SER A 19 -15.80 7.27 15.71
N HIS A 20 -14.59 7.82 15.48
CA HIS A 20 -13.32 7.10 15.65
C HIS A 20 -13.34 5.73 14.96
N ILE A 21 -13.62 5.73 13.65
CA ILE A 21 -13.53 4.51 12.84
C ILE A 21 -12.10 3.98 12.94
N ALA A 22 -11.96 2.70 13.32
CA ALA A 22 -10.67 2.07 13.57
C ALA A 22 -10.19 1.24 12.37
N ASP A 23 -11.12 0.65 11.62
CA ASP A 23 -10.80 -0.20 10.47
C ASP A 23 -11.93 -0.17 9.44
N LEU A 24 -11.54 -0.35 8.17
CA LEU A 24 -12.40 -0.39 7.01
C LEU A 24 -12.13 -1.67 6.22
N SER A 25 -13.19 -2.32 5.74
CA SER A 25 -13.06 -3.52 4.90
C SER A 25 -14.05 -3.49 3.74
N LEU A 26 -13.57 -3.78 2.54
CA LEU A 26 -14.38 -3.91 1.34
C LEU A 26 -14.76 -5.37 1.10
N MET A 27 -16.02 -5.59 0.72
CA MET A 27 -16.53 -6.91 0.40
C MET A 27 -17.56 -6.84 -0.73
N THR A 28 -17.56 -7.82 -1.62
CA THR A 28 -18.62 -7.96 -2.64
C THR A 28 -19.68 -8.94 -2.14
N VAL A 29 -20.87 -8.45 -1.88
CA VAL A 29 -22.02 -9.25 -1.42
C VAL A 29 -23.13 -9.17 -2.47
N GLY A 30 -23.60 -10.32 -2.94
CA GLY A 30 -24.63 -10.36 -3.96
C GLY A 30 -24.30 -9.64 -5.29
N GLY A 31 -23.03 -9.42 -5.57
CA GLY A 31 -22.55 -8.66 -6.74
C GLY A 31 -22.49 -7.14 -6.52
N VAL A 32 -22.82 -6.65 -5.33
CA VAL A 32 -22.71 -5.24 -4.93
C VAL A 32 -21.50 -5.08 -4.02
N GLN A 33 -20.74 -4.01 -4.26
CA GLN A 33 -19.58 -3.67 -3.42
C GLN A 33 -20.06 -2.95 -2.16
N MET A 34 -19.70 -3.49 -1.01
CA MET A 34 -20.03 -2.98 0.32
C MET A 34 -18.75 -2.57 1.05
N LEU A 35 -18.86 -1.55 1.87
CA LEU A 35 -17.84 -1.14 2.81
C LEU A 35 -18.34 -1.43 4.23
N TYR A 36 -17.48 -2.03 5.05
CA TYR A 36 -17.74 -2.24 6.47
C TYR A 36 -16.76 -1.45 7.30
N SER A 37 -17.24 -0.85 8.38
CA SER A 37 -16.41 -0.08 9.30
C SER A 37 -16.64 -0.52 10.74
N THR A 38 -15.60 -0.46 11.57
CA THR A 38 -15.72 -0.64 13.04
C THR A 38 -15.21 0.59 13.76
N THR A 39 -15.80 0.91 14.90
CA THR A 39 -15.41 2.05 15.73
C THR A 39 -14.56 1.62 16.92
N GLN A 40 -13.60 2.46 17.31
CA GLN A 40 -12.62 2.16 18.36
C GLN A 40 -13.22 2.12 19.77
N TYR A 41 -14.10 3.06 20.09
CA TYR A 41 -14.57 3.27 21.47
C TYR A 41 -15.96 2.72 21.72
N ASP A 42 -16.82 2.76 20.74
CA ASP A 42 -18.25 2.45 20.91
C ASP A 42 -18.58 1.01 20.53
N GLY A 43 -17.63 0.30 19.89
CA GLY A 43 -17.81 -1.09 19.47
C GLY A 43 -18.97 -1.25 18.49
N VAL A 44 -19.11 -0.33 17.53
CA VAL A 44 -20.14 -0.38 16.50
C VAL A 44 -19.55 -0.87 15.21
N LEU A 45 -20.22 -1.83 14.57
CA LEU A 45 -19.95 -2.28 13.20
C LEU A 45 -21.00 -1.67 12.28
N ASN A 46 -20.59 -1.05 11.18
CA ASN A 46 -21.49 -0.45 10.20
C ASN A 46 -21.28 -1.05 8.83
N GLY A 47 -22.37 -1.20 8.08
CA GLY A 47 -22.38 -1.60 6.67
C GLY A 47 -22.84 -0.43 5.78
N TRP A 48 -22.16 -0.26 4.66
CA TRP A 48 -22.37 0.83 3.72
C TRP A 48 -22.51 0.28 2.29
N ASP A 49 -23.56 0.68 1.60
CA ASP A 49 -23.64 0.54 0.14
C ASP A 49 -22.85 1.67 -0.52
N ILE A 50 -21.80 1.31 -1.27
CA ILE A 50 -20.92 2.25 -1.95
C ILE A 50 -21.12 2.29 -3.46
N SER A 51 -22.19 1.70 -3.97
CA SER A 51 -22.52 1.70 -5.41
C SER A 51 -22.88 3.08 -5.94
N ALA A 52 -23.34 3.99 -5.08
CA ALA A 52 -23.62 5.38 -5.40
C ALA A 52 -22.42 6.30 -5.14
N ALA A 53 -22.46 7.52 -5.70
CA ALA A 53 -21.42 8.52 -5.47
C ALA A 53 -21.23 8.84 -3.97
N THR A 54 -22.34 8.89 -3.21
CA THR A 54 -22.34 9.06 -1.75
C THR A 54 -22.64 7.71 -1.10
N PRO A 55 -21.74 7.17 -0.25
CA PRO A 55 -22.01 5.98 0.52
C PRO A 55 -23.31 6.08 1.34
N GLN A 56 -24.09 5.02 1.37
CA GLN A 56 -25.33 4.94 2.12
C GLN A 56 -25.20 3.88 3.21
N GLN A 57 -25.39 4.27 4.46
CA GLN A 57 -25.43 3.30 5.55
C GLN A 57 -26.66 2.41 5.39
N ILE A 58 -26.44 1.10 5.36
CA ILE A 58 -27.51 0.10 5.22
C ILE A 58 -27.86 -0.55 6.54
N ASP A 59 -26.89 -0.68 7.43
CA ASP A 59 -27.09 -1.29 8.75
C ASP A 59 -26.05 -0.84 9.77
N SER A 60 -26.37 -0.99 11.05
CA SER A 60 -25.50 -0.66 12.18
C SER A 60 -25.75 -1.63 13.32
N LEU A 61 -24.68 -2.18 13.88
CA LEU A 61 -24.74 -3.21 14.89
C LEU A 61 -23.80 -2.87 16.06
N ALA A 62 -24.37 -2.71 17.25
CA ALA A 62 -23.58 -2.60 18.47
C ALA A 62 -23.03 -3.97 18.86
N LEU A 63 -21.72 -4.09 18.94
CA LEU A 63 -21.04 -5.31 19.38
C LEU A 63 -21.20 -5.49 20.88
N ASN A 64 -21.53 -6.73 21.31
CA ASN A 64 -21.76 -7.04 22.72
C ASN A 64 -20.48 -6.94 23.53
N GLY A 65 -20.46 -6.14 24.60
CA GLY A 65 -19.35 -6.11 25.57
C GLY A 65 -18.84 -4.72 25.94
N GLY A 66 -19.40 -3.68 25.38
CA GLY A 66 -18.97 -2.29 25.69
C GLY A 66 -17.59 -1.97 25.07
N THR A 67 -17.17 -0.77 25.32
CA THR A 67 -15.90 -0.18 24.87
C THR A 67 -14.79 -1.19 24.61
N ILE A 68 -14.32 -1.27 23.37
CA ILE A 68 -13.04 -1.87 23.04
C ILE A 68 -11.98 -0.90 23.58
N ALA A 69 -11.70 -1.00 24.87
CA ALA A 69 -10.78 -0.09 25.53
C ALA A 69 -9.33 -0.47 25.19
N GLY A 70 -8.66 0.40 24.46
CA GLY A 70 -7.21 0.39 24.34
C GLY A 70 -6.59 -0.50 23.28
N GLY A 71 -7.37 -1.16 22.40
CA GLY A 71 -6.85 -1.96 21.30
C GLY A 71 -7.31 -1.46 19.93
N THR A 72 -6.56 -1.78 18.89
CA THR A 72 -6.97 -1.59 17.50
C THR A 72 -8.12 -2.56 17.20
N ALA A 73 -9.30 -2.03 16.91
CA ALA A 73 -10.40 -2.86 16.41
C ALA A 73 -10.04 -3.26 14.97
N THR A 74 -9.83 -4.54 14.73
CA THR A 74 -9.50 -5.08 13.40
C THR A 74 -10.71 -5.80 12.83
N LEU A 75 -10.93 -5.66 11.53
CA LEU A 75 -11.89 -6.42 10.76
C LEU A 75 -11.17 -7.46 9.88
N THR A 76 -11.68 -8.67 9.84
CA THR A 76 -11.30 -9.63 8.81
C THR A 76 -12.50 -10.43 8.37
N THR A 77 -12.47 -10.90 7.14
CA THR A 77 -13.56 -11.66 6.55
C THR A 77 -13.26 -13.16 6.60
N LEU A 78 -14.27 -13.94 6.99
CA LEU A 78 -14.28 -15.39 6.90
C LEU A 78 -15.26 -15.79 5.82
N GLN A 79 -14.85 -16.59 4.86
CA GLN A 79 -15.74 -17.14 3.86
C GLN A 79 -16.30 -18.47 4.37
N THR A 80 -17.59 -18.50 4.69
CA THR A 80 -18.29 -19.74 5.05
C THR A 80 -19.02 -20.31 3.82
N GLY A 81 -19.31 -21.62 3.82
CA GLY A 81 -19.90 -22.28 2.63
C GLY A 81 -21.23 -21.72 2.14
N THR A 82 -21.90 -20.86 2.89
CA THR A 82 -23.20 -20.25 2.57
C THR A 82 -23.21 -18.73 2.61
N GLY A 83 -22.09 -18.07 2.91
CA GLY A 83 -22.07 -16.61 3.03
C GLY A 83 -20.75 -16.07 3.55
N PHE A 84 -20.77 -14.80 3.91
CA PHE A 84 -19.62 -14.12 4.51
C PHE A 84 -19.89 -13.89 6.00
N THR A 85 -18.81 -13.89 6.75
CA THR A 85 -18.79 -13.59 8.16
C THR A 85 -17.67 -12.61 8.44
N ILE A 86 -17.93 -11.58 9.21
CA ILE A 86 -16.92 -10.67 9.72
C ILE A 86 -16.49 -11.13 11.10
N LEU A 87 -15.20 -11.29 11.30
CA LEU A 87 -14.60 -11.38 12.61
C LEU A 87 -14.19 -9.97 13.03
N SER A 88 -14.74 -9.50 14.13
CA SER A 88 -14.45 -8.19 14.70
C SER A 88 -14.10 -8.30 16.16
N GLY A 89 -13.25 -7.43 16.64
CA GLY A 89 -12.85 -7.34 18.03
C GLY A 89 -11.35 -7.17 18.17
N GLY A 90 -10.90 -7.17 19.40
CA GLY A 90 -9.51 -6.95 19.78
C GLY A 90 -9.43 -6.11 21.05
N GLY A 91 -8.24 -6.07 21.68
CA GLY A 91 -8.01 -5.29 22.89
C GLY A 91 -8.31 -6.03 24.20
N ASP A 92 -8.07 -5.34 25.31
CA ASP A 92 -7.93 -5.93 26.65
C ASP A 92 -9.23 -6.49 27.28
N SER A 93 -10.39 -6.18 26.74
CA SER A 93 -11.66 -6.49 27.44
C SER A 93 -12.81 -7.02 26.57
N GLY A 94 -12.70 -6.96 25.25
CA GLY A 94 -13.74 -7.43 24.32
C GLY A 94 -13.33 -8.77 23.69
N GLY A 95 -14.14 -9.82 23.84
CA GLY A 95 -13.95 -11.06 23.09
C GLY A 95 -14.13 -10.83 21.59
N LEU A 96 -13.59 -11.70 20.78
CA LEU A 96 -13.84 -11.73 19.34
C LEU A 96 -15.32 -12.04 19.08
N GLN A 97 -15.89 -11.34 18.13
CA GLN A 97 -17.27 -11.54 17.68
C GLN A 97 -17.29 -11.92 16.22
N VAL A 98 -18.18 -12.84 15.91
CA VAL A 98 -18.47 -13.30 14.55
C VAL A 98 -19.81 -12.71 14.15
N VAL A 99 -19.84 -11.98 13.05
CA VAL A 99 -21.04 -11.34 12.52
C VAL A 99 -21.34 -11.92 11.15
N THR A 100 -22.47 -12.58 11.00
CA THR A 100 -22.92 -13.14 9.72
C THR A 100 -23.52 -12.02 8.86
N ILE A 101 -23.16 -12.00 7.59
CA ILE A 101 -23.63 -11.02 6.61
C ILE A 101 -24.69 -11.68 5.73
N GLY A 102 -25.85 -11.04 5.62
CA GLY A 102 -26.93 -11.42 4.74
C GLY A 102 -26.59 -11.19 3.25
N SER A 103 -27.40 -11.75 2.37
CA SER A 103 -27.22 -11.60 0.92
C SER A 103 -27.44 -10.16 0.42
N ASP A 104 -28.02 -9.30 1.22
CA ASP A 104 -28.24 -7.87 0.99
C ASP A 104 -27.15 -6.98 1.60
N GLY A 105 -26.16 -7.59 2.27
CA GLY A 105 -25.07 -6.89 2.94
C GLY A 105 -25.37 -6.44 4.37
N ALA A 106 -26.59 -6.63 4.86
CA ALA A 106 -26.96 -6.31 6.24
C ALA A 106 -26.47 -7.38 7.23
N PHE A 107 -26.50 -7.07 8.53
CA PHE A 107 -26.06 -7.97 9.59
C PHE A 107 -27.21 -8.91 9.99
N ASP A 108 -27.06 -10.22 9.71
CA ASP A 108 -28.09 -11.21 10.03
C ASP A 108 -28.04 -11.66 11.52
N SER A 109 -26.85 -11.87 12.05
CA SER A 109 -26.68 -12.37 13.42
C SER A 109 -25.28 -12.10 13.97
N THR A 110 -25.20 -12.03 15.30
CA THR A 110 -23.94 -11.95 16.05
C THR A 110 -23.77 -13.15 16.96
N ALA A 111 -22.56 -13.64 17.07
CA ALA A 111 -22.16 -14.63 18.06
C ALA A 111 -20.81 -14.25 18.67
N SER A 112 -20.74 -14.23 20.00
CA SER A 112 -19.44 -14.16 20.67
C SER A 112 -18.73 -15.48 20.51
N LEU A 113 -17.44 -15.45 20.16
CA LEU A 113 -16.61 -16.64 20.13
C LEU A 113 -16.37 -17.13 21.57
N VAL A 114 -17.12 -18.15 21.97
CA VAL A 114 -16.99 -18.80 23.28
C VAL A 114 -15.88 -19.82 23.21
N GLY A 115 -14.97 -19.80 24.19
CA GLY A 115 -13.88 -20.78 24.28
C GLY A 115 -12.55 -20.30 23.68
N VAL A 116 -12.48 -19.09 23.13
CA VAL A 116 -11.20 -18.48 22.75
C VAL A 116 -10.53 -17.93 24.00
N SER A 117 -9.40 -18.51 24.38
CA SER A 117 -8.60 -18.08 25.54
C SER A 117 -7.49 -17.08 25.20
N LEU A 118 -7.51 -16.53 23.97
CA LEU A 118 -6.50 -15.56 23.50
C LEU A 118 -6.86 -14.15 23.98
N SER A 119 -6.37 -13.78 25.15
CA SER A 119 -6.51 -12.43 25.66
C SER A 119 -5.66 -11.46 24.81
N GLY A 120 -6.23 -10.32 24.41
CA GLY A 120 -5.52 -9.30 23.63
C GLY A 120 -5.21 -9.69 22.19
N PHE A 121 -6.00 -10.59 21.58
CA PHE A 121 -5.82 -10.96 20.16
C PHE A 121 -6.14 -9.78 19.24
N GLN A 122 -5.18 -9.38 18.43
CA GLN A 122 -5.25 -8.16 17.61
C GLN A 122 -4.38 -8.26 16.35
N ASN A 123 -4.55 -7.32 15.42
CA ASN A 123 -3.74 -7.21 14.20
C ASN A 123 -3.68 -8.56 13.45
N TYR A 124 -4.84 -9.08 13.11
CA TYR A 124 -4.96 -10.44 12.59
C TYR A 124 -5.32 -10.46 11.10
N CYS A 125 -4.92 -11.52 10.44
CA CYS A 125 -5.30 -11.84 9.06
C CYS A 125 -5.86 -13.26 8.97
N THR A 126 -6.67 -13.50 7.94
CA THR A 126 -7.29 -14.80 7.67
C THR A 126 -6.59 -15.51 6.53
N VAL A 127 -6.41 -16.83 6.70
CA VAL A 127 -5.86 -17.73 5.68
C VAL A 127 -6.83 -18.87 5.44
N SER A 128 -7.17 -19.13 4.18
CA SER A 128 -7.97 -20.30 3.77
C SER A 128 -7.05 -21.47 3.45
N LEU A 129 -7.30 -22.62 4.07
CA LEU A 129 -6.59 -23.87 3.81
C LEU A 129 -7.26 -24.65 2.67
N GLY A 130 -6.49 -25.51 2.00
CA GLY A 130 -7.01 -26.38 0.93
C GLY A 130 -8.11 -27.36 1.36
N SER A 131 -8.27 -27.59 2.66
CA SER A 131 -9.36 -28.35 3.27
C SER A 131 -10.70 -27.62 3.32
N GLY A 132 -10.71 -26.31 3.03
CA GLY A 132 -11.84 -25.41 3.25
C GLY A 132 -11.90 -24.85 4.68
N ALA A 133 -11.04 -25.29 5.58
CA ALA A 133 -10.86 -24.66 6.89
C ALA A 133 -10.20 -23.28 6.74
N GLN A 134 -10.44 -22.41 7.71
CA GLN A 134 -9.83 -21.09 7.76
C GLN A 134 -9.08 -20.90 9.08
N VAL A 135 -7.93 -20.29 8.99
CA VAL A 135 -7.11 -19.98 10.16
C VAL A 135 -6.89 -18.48 10.24
N VAL A 136 -7.16 -17.92 11.39
CA VAL A 136 -6.89 -16.51 11.72
C VAL A 136 -5.62 -16.47 12.57
N TYR A 137 -4.63 -15.76 12.08
CA TYR A 137 -3.36 -15.52 12.80
C TYR A 137 -3.29 -14.07 13.23
N GLY A 138 -2.78 -13.81 14.42
CA GLY A 138 -2.66 -12.44 14.92
C GLY A 138 -1.70 -12.30 16.08
N GLY A 139 -1.49 -11.07 16.48
CA GLY A 139 -0.71 -10.73 17.66
C GLY A 139 -1.49 -10.91 18.96
N LEU A 140 -0.75 -10.90 20.06
CA LEU A 140 -1.29 -10.93 21.41
C LEU A 140 -0.78 -9.68 22.16
N ALA A 141 -1.68 -8.83 22.65
CA ALA A 141 -1.32 -7.61 23.36
C ALA A 141 -0.45 -7.94 24.58
N GLY A 142 0.67 -7.22 24.70
CA GLY A 142 1.59 -7.33 25.84
C GLY A 142 2.35 -8.65 25.95
N THR A 143 2.28 -9.54 24.94
CA THR A 143 2.95 -10.85 24.99
C THR A 143 3.71 -11.14 23.70
N GLN A 144 4.62 -12.11 23.78
CA GLN A 144 5.34 -12.64 22.63
C GLN A 144 4.62 -13.89 22.12
N GLY A 145 4.42 -13.98 20.81
CA GLY A 145 3.84 -15.16 20.15
C GLY A 145 2.81 -14.80 19.08
N ILE A 146 2.48 -15.80 18.27
CA ILE A 146 1.45 -15.73 17.26
C ILE A 146 0.21 -16.45 17.81
N GLY A 147 -0.90 -15.74 17.96
CA GLY A 147 -2.19 -16.36 18.24
C GLY A 147 -2.75 -16.99 16.98
N GLN A 148 -3.40 -18.14 17.12
CA GLN A 148 -4.03 -18.89 16.05
C GLN A 148 -5.43 -19.30 16.46
N ILE A 149 -6.41 -19.06 15.57
CA ILE A 149 -7.80 -19.50 15.73
C ILE A 149 -8.20 -20.24 14.46
N THR A 150 -8.69 -21.47 14.60
CA THR A 150 -9.05 -22.32 13.46
C THR A 150 -10.55 -22.54 13.39
N PHE A 151 -11.11 -22.31 12.21
CA PHE A 151 -12.51 -22.57 11.88
C PHE A 151 -12.57 -23.70 10.83
N ASP A 152 -13.57 -24.57 10.94
CA ASP A 152 -13.86 -25.56 9.89
C ASP A 152 -14.54 -24.89 8.67
N ALA A 153 -14.78 -25.68 7.63
CA ALA A 153 -15.42 -25.20 6.41
C ALA A 153 -16.87 -24.69 6.61
N THR A 154 -17.47 -24.94 7.77
CA THR A 154 -18.81 -24.44 8.15
C THR A 154 -18.75 -23.13 8.94
N GLY A 155 -17.53 -22.67 9.28
CA GLY A 155 -17.30 -21.50 10.13
C GLY A 155 -17.39 -21.79 11.64
N SER A 156 -17.38 -23.08 12.04
CA SER A 156 -17.38 -23.45 13.45
C SER A 156 -15.95 -23.45 14.01
N LEU A 157 -15.77 -22.87 15.20
CA LEU A 157 -14.49 -22.88 15.91
C LEU A 157 -14.05 -24.31 16.25
N THR A 158 -12.84 -24.70 15.84
CA THR A 158 -12.30 -26.03 16.09
C THR A 158 -11.08 -26.02 17.00
N ASP A 159 -10.26 -24.98 16.95
CA ASP A 159 -9.05 -24.88 17.79
C ASP A 159 -8.67 -23.41 18.03
N ASN A 160 -7.96 -23.16 19.14
CA ASN A 160 -7.24 -21.91 19.38
C ASN A 160 -5.96 -22.22 20.15
N SER A 161 -4.86 -21.60 19.73
CA SER A 161 -3.53 -21.88 20.27
C SER A 161 -2.62 -20.66 20.14
N THR A 162 -1.45 -20.72 20.80
CA THR A 162 -0.39 -19.73 20.68
C THR A 162 0.89 -20.40 20.29
N LEU A 163 1.56 -19.92 19.25
CA LEU A 163 2.88 -20.34 18.83
C LEU A 163 3.94 -19.42 19.44
N ALA A 164 4.84 -20.01 20.22
CA ALA A 164 6.10 -19.36 20.60
C ALA A 164 7.11 -19.60 19.48
N GLY A 165 7.52 -18.55 18.79
CA GLY A 165 8.50 -18.66 17.70
C GLY A 165 9.92 -18.93 18.19
N PRO A 166 10.84 -19.34 17.29
CA PRO A 166 12.27 -19.42 17.56
C PRO A 166 12.85 -18.10 18.07
N THR A 167 13.95 -18.17 18.81
CA THR A 167 14.67 -16.97 19.25
C THR A 167 15.09 -16.12 18.06
N GLY A 168 14.82 -14.83 18.12
CA GLY A 168 15.13 -13.87 17.04
C GLY A 168 14.01 -13.65 16.04
N SER A 169 12.85 -14.30 16.22
CA SER A 169 11.66 -13.97 15.41
C SER A 169 11.04 -12.66 15.88
N PHE A 170 10.56 -11.85 14.95
CA PHE A 170 9.89 -10.59 15.22
C PHE A 170 8.40 -10.82 15.52
N ILE A 171 8.12 -11.34 16.71
CA ILE A 171 6.76 -11.70 17.18
C ILE A 171 6.43 -11.15 18.57
N ASN A 172 7.25 -10.24 19.09
CA ASN A 172 6.97 -9.57 20.35
C ASN A 172 6.02 -8.40 20.10
N GLN A 173 4.81 -8.50 20.62
CA GLN A 173 3.75 -7.51 20.37
C GLN A 173 3.58 -7.23 18.86
N ILE A 174 3.11 -8.24 18.13
CA ILE A 174 2.87 -8.13 16.68
C ILE A 174 1.94 -6.94 16.42
N SER A 175 2.41 -6.02 15.62
CA SER A 175 1.72 -4.78 15.23
C SER A 175 1.03 -4.86 13.88
N ALA A 176 1.48 -5.77 13.00
CA ALA A 176 0.84 -6.01 11.72
C ALA A 176 1.01 -7.47 11.28
N THR A 177 0.01 -7.98 10.57
CA THR A 177 0.04 -9.29 9.92
C THR A 177 -0.46 -9.17 8.49
N ALA A 178 0.06 -10.01 7.62
CA ALA A 178 -0.45 -10.20 6.26
C ALA A 178 -0.25 -11.65 5.83
N SER A 179 -0.97 -12.08 4.81
CA SER A 179 -0.74 -13.38 4.18
C SER A 179 -0.58 -13.23 2.67
N VAL A 180 0.30 -14.04 2.10
CA VAL A 180 0.56 -14.07 0.65
C VAL A 180 0.60 -15.50 0.14
N ILE A 181 0.33 -15.69 -1.15
CA ILE A 181 0.47 -16.98 -1.82
C ILE A 181 1.49 -16.83 -2.94
N VAL A 182 2.59 -17.58 -2.86
CA VAL A 182 3.67 -17.54 -3.85
C VAL A 182 3.94 -18.96 -4.33
N GLY A 183 3.79 -19.20 -5.63
CA GLY A 183 4.02 -20.52 -6.22
C GLY A 183 3.15 -21.63 -5.61
N GLY A 184 1.99 -21.29 -5.06
CA GLY A 184 1.09 -22.22 -4.37
C GLY A 184 1.41 -22.45 -2.88
N GLN A 185 2.48 -21.84 -2.36
CA GLN A 185 2.81 -21.83 -0.93
C GLN A 185 2.14 -20.63 -0.25
N THR A 186 1.36 -20.87 0.78
CA THR A 186 0.82 -19.80 1.64
C THR A 186 1.84 -19.41 2.71
N ILE A 187 2.06 -18.13 2.87
CA ILE A 187 3.05 -17.57 3.80
C ILE A 187 2.35 -16.53 4.67
N LEU A 188 2.50 -16.63 5.98
CA LEU A 188 2.13 -15.60 6.94
C LEU A 188 3.32 -14.65 7.13
N LEU A 189 3.02 -13.39 7.27
CA LEU A 189 3.97 -12.34 7.63
C LEU A 189 3.56 -11.73 8.96
N THR A 190 4.52 -11.50 9.83
CA THR A 190 4.32 -10.83 11.12
C THR A 190 5.34 -9.72 11.28
N ALA A 191 4.91 -8.53 11.67
CA ALA A 191 5.82 -7.43 12.02
C ALA A 191 5.66 -7.03 13.48
N SER A 192 6.75 -6.61 14.10
CA SER A 192 6.80 -6.21 15.50
C SER A 192 7.27 -4.77 15.64
N ALA A 193 6.44 -3.91 16.21
CA ALA A 193 6.81 -2.53 16.50
C ALA A 193 7.87 -2.42 17.62
N VAL A 194 8.00 -3.44 18.46
CA VAL A 194 8.96 -3.47 19.57
C VAL A 194 10.32 -3.96 19.10
N ASP A 195 10.32 -5.02 18.28
CA ASP A 195 11.55 -5.64 17.78
C ASP A 195 12.09 -4.96 16.50
N ASN A 196 11.30 -4.10 15.87
CA ASN A 196 11.63 -3.36 14.64
C ASN A 196 12.03 -4.29 13.48
N GLY A 197 11.15 -5.22 13.13
CA GLY A 197 11.39 -6.15 12.04
C GLY A 197 10.18 -6.95 11.61
N ILE A 198 10.38 -7.81 10.64
CA ILE A 198 9.38 -8.68 10.02
C ILE A 198 9.88 -10.13 9.96
N SER A 199 8.96 -11.07 10.17
CA SER A 199 9.22 -12.51 9.99
C SER A 199 8.24 -13.11 8.98
N SER A 200 8.71 -14.01 8.12
CA SER A 200 7.89 -14.83 7.25
C SER A 200 7.74 -16.25 7.80
N TRP A 201 6.56 -16.84 7.60
CA TRP A 201 6.23 -18.18 8.13
C TRP A 201 5.51 -18.97 7.03
N LEU A 202 6.07 -20.10 6.65
CA LEU A 202 5.44 -21.04 5.74
C LEU A 202 4.28 -21.75 6.46
N ILE A 203 3.11 -21.77 5.84
CA ILE A 203 1.90 -22.40 6.36
C ILE A 203 1.73 -23.74 5.66
N ASP A 204 1.62 -24.83 6.40
CA ASP A 204 1.34 -26.16 5.85
C ASP A 204 -0.17 -26.41 5.67
N ALA A 205 -0.54 -27.57 5.12
CA ALA A 205 -1.93 -27.94 4.85
C ALA A 205 -2.80 -28.04 6.13
N THR A 206 -2.20 -28.09 7.31
CA THR A 206 -2.88 -28.13 8.61
C THR A 206 -2.99 -26.78 9.29
N GLY A 207 -2.32 -25.73 8.73
CA GLY A 207 -2.19 -24.42 9.34
C GLY A 207 -1.00 -24.29 10.29
N ALA A 208 -0.11 -25.28 10.35
CA ALA A 208 1.09 -25.17 11.18
C ALA A 208 2.15 -24.27 10.51
N LEU A 209 2.86 -23.51 11.36
CA LEU A 209 3.82 -22.50 10.93
C LEU A 209 5.26 -22.99 11.01
N THR A 210 6.04 -22.75 9.97
CA THR A 210 7.50 -22.94 9.95
C THR A 210 8.17 -21.62 9.58
N LEU A 211 9.14 -21.15 10.37
CA LEU A 211 9.87 -19.91 10.10
C LEU A 211 10.60 -19.99 8.74
N GLY A 212 10.35 -19.04 7.87
CA GLY A 212 11.08 -18.84 6.61
C GLY A 212 12.29 -17.94 6.83
N GLN A 213 12.06 -16.65 7.10
CA GLN A 213 13.12 -15.66 7.27
C GLN A 213 12.74 -14.60 8.31
N ASN A 214 13.75 -13.99 8.89
CA ASN A 214 13.66 -12.76 9.67
C ASN A 214 14.38 -11.64 8.92
N LEU A 215 13.78 -10.46 8.84
CA LEU A 215 14.42 -9.24 8.37
C LEU A 215 14.32 -8.15 9.43
N GLY A 216 15.45 -7.60 9.80
CA GLY A 216 15.58 -6.46 10.71
C GLY A 216 16.79 -5.61 10.32
N THR A 217 17.27 -4.80 11.25
CA THR A 217 18.41 -3.90 11.01
C THR A 217 19.69 -4.67 10.59
N ALA A 218 19.87 -5.91 11.06
CA ALA A 218 21.00 -6.77 10.70
C ALA A 218 21.00 -7.17 9.21
N GLU A 219 19.82 -7.24 8.60
CA GLU A 219 19.58 -7.55 7.19
C GLU A 219 19.29 -6.30 6.35
N ASN A 220 19.66 -5.11 6.84
CA ASN A 220 19.47 -3.80 6.21
C ASN A 220 18.00 -3.33 6.10
N LEU A 221 17.08 -3.87 6.86
CA LEU A 221 15.74 -3.32 7.01
C LEU A 221 15.76 -2.21 8.09
N TRP A 222 15.84 -0.95 7.64
CA TRP A 222 15.98 0.22 8.51
C TRP A 222 14.61 0.80 8.88
N VAL A 223 13.85 0.08 9.70
CA VAL A 223 12.51 0.48 10.15
C VAL A 223 12.44 0.66 11.65
N SER A 224 11.56 1.54 12.09
CA SER A 224 11.22 1.73 13.50
C SER A 224 9.72 1.70 13.68
N ALA A 225 9.24 0.96 14.65
CA ALA A 225 7.82 0.76 14.93
C ALA A 225 6.99 0.41 13.69
N PRO A 226 7.24 -0.73 13.02
CA PRO A 226 6.33 -1.26 12.01
C PRO A 226 4.89 -1.25 12.50
N SER A 227 3.94 -0.81 11.65
CA SER A 227 2.55 -0.54 12.05
C SER A 227 1.52 -1.17 11.13
N VAL A 228 1.82 -1.30 9.86
CA VAL A 228 0.87 -1.78 8.84
C VAL A 228 1.59 -2.56 7.74
N MET A 229 0.93 -3.55 7.16
CA MET A 229 1.41 -4.32 6.00
C MET A 229 0.31 -4.50 4.98
N ALA A 230 0.73 -4.49 3.71
CA ALA A 230 -0.11 -4.87 2.58
C ALA A 230 0.72 -5.69 1.58
N SER A 231 0.06 -6.35 0.64
CA SER A 231 0.75 -7.17 -0.36
C SER A 231 0.07 -7.11 -1.72
N ALA A 232 0.85 -7.23 -2.78
CA ALA A 232 0.35 -7.27 -4.15
C ALA A 232 1.23 -8.13 -5.05
N THR A 233 0.63 -8.64 -6.12
CA THR A 233 1.36 -9.24 -7.24
C THR A 233 1.44 -8.21 -8.35
N VAL A 234 2.66 -7.91 -8.82
CA VAL A 234 2.90 -7.06 -10.00
C VAL A 234 3.66 -7.88 -11.03
N GLY A 235 3.11 -8.01 -12.22
CA GLY A 235 3.61 -8.97 -13.19
C GLY A 235 3.51 -10.41 -12.65
N SER A 236 4.63 -11.07 -12.48
CA SER A 236 4.72 -12.42 -11.89
C SER A 236 5.31 -12.42 -10.47
N THR A 237 5.64 -11.25 -9.93
CA THR A 237 6.37 -11.10 -8.67
C THR A 237 5.44 -10.70 -7.54
N GLN A 238 5.56 -11.37 -6.40
CA GLN A 238 4.83 -11.01 -5.18
C GLN A 238 5.64 -10.02 -4.36
N TYR A 239 5.00 -8.93 -4.00
CA TYR A 239 5.56 -7.90 -3.13
C TYR A 239 4.81 -7.82 -1.79
N VAL A 240 5.56 -7.48 -0.77
CA VAL A 240 5.09 -7.13 0.57
C VAL A 240 5.54 -5.72 0.88
N LEU A 241 4.61 -4.88 1.30
CA LEU A 241 4.87 -3.51 1.72
C LEU A 241 4.72 -3.43 3.24
N LEU A 242 5.72 -2.84 3.89
CA LEU A 242 5.75 -2.63 5.34
C LEU A 242 5.80 -1.13 5.62
N GLY A 243 4.73 -0.60 6.19
CA GLY A 243 4.71 0.75 6.75
C GLY A 243 5.26 0.74 8.17
N ALA A 244 6.11 1.70 8.49
CA ALA A 244 6.73 1.83 9.81
C ALA A 244 6.54 3.25 10.35
N ALA A 245 5.67 3.39 11.35
CA ALA A 245 5.25 4.67 11.90
C ALA A 245 6.40 5.45 12.56
N GLY A 246 7.31 4.76 13.25
CA GLY A 246 8.40 5.43 13.96
C GLY A 246 9.54 5.93 13.08
N SER A 247 9.65 5.43 11.85
CA SER A 247 10.63 5.89 10.85
C SER A 247 9.99 6.72 9.72
N GLY A 248 8.66 6.89 9.71
CA GLY A 248 7.94 7.56 8.61
C GLY A 248 8.32 6.94 7.26
N SER A 249 8.23 5.61 7.13
CA SER A 249 8.77 4.92 5.97
C SER A 249 7.88 3.80 5.44
N ILE A 250 8.01 3.52 4.15
CA ILE A 250 7.44 2.34 3.48
C ILE A 250 8.59 1.54 2.86
N SER A 251 8.72 0.26 3.25
CA SER A 251 9.66 -0.68 2.65
C SER A 251 8.91 -1.63 1.73
N VAL A 252 9.40 -1.82 0.52
CA VAL A 252 8.90 -2.80 -0.45
C VAL A 252 9.85 -3.98 -0.49
N MET A 253 9.32 -5.18 -0.30
CA MET A 253 10.07 -6.43 -0.33
C MET A 253 9.46 -7.37 -1.37
N GLU A 254 10.28 -7.94 -2.22
CA GLU A 254 9.93 -9.11 -3.02
C GLU A 254 10.00 -10.35 -2.14
N ILE A 255 9.05 -11.28 -2.28
CA ILE A 255 9.03 -12.52 -1.52
C ILE A 255 8.89 -13.74 -2.43
N ASP A 256 9.66 -14.78 -2.16
CA ASP A 256 9.61 -16.05 -2.89
C ASP A 256 8.82 -17.13 -2.12
N ALA A 257 8.60 -18.29 -2.77
CA ALA A 257 7.84 -19.42 -2.20
C ALA A 257 8.52 -20.07 -1.00
N SER A 258 9.78 -19.79 -0.71
CA SER A 258 10.48 -20.24 0.51
C SER A 258 10.28 -19.27 1.68
N GLY A 259 9.62 -18.14 1.45
CA GLY A 259 9.47 -17.06 2.42
C GLY A 259 10.69 -16.14 2.50
N HIS A 260 11.63 -16.25 1.55
CA HIS A 260 12.79 -15.37 1.49
C HIS A 260 12.37 -14.01 0.92
N MET A 261 12.72 -12.94 1.63
CA MET A 261 12.37 -11.55 1.31
C MET A 261 13.62 -10.77 0.89
N ILE A 262 13.50 -10.01 -0.18
CA ILE A 262 14.54 -9.10 -0.69
C ILE A 262 13.98 -7.68 -0.72
N ILE A 263 14.63 -6.75 -0.05
CA ILE A 263 14.22 -5.34 -0.04
C ILE A 263 14.49 -4.76 -1.43
N ARG A 264 13.46 -4.16 -2.05
CA ARG A 264 13.52 -3.55 -3.38
C ARG A 264 13.49 -2.04 -3.32
N ASP A 265 12.68 -1.47 -2.40
CA ASP A 265 12.58 -0.03 -2.22
C ASP A 265 12.40 0.31 -0.75
N HIS A 266 12.82 1.51 -0.35
CA HIS A 266 12.62 2.04 0.99
C HIS A 266 12.44 3.56 0.90
N VAL A 267 11.18 4.00 0.96
CA VAL A 267 10.76 5.38 0.80
C VAL A 267 10.54 6.02 2.15
N LEU A 268 11.05 7.23 2.34
CA LEU A 268 10.81 8.06 3.52
C LEU A 268 9.74 9.10 3.23
N ASP A 269 8.96 9.42 4.24
CA ASP A 269 8.05 10.55 4.19
C ASP A 269 8.80 11.89 4.08
N THR A 270 8.18 12.86 3.43
CA THR A 270 8.70 14.21 3.19
C THR A 270 7.56 15.22 3.23
N LEU A 271 7.87 16.50 3.05
CA LEU A 271 6.84 17.55 2.94
C LEU A 271 5.95 17.42 1.68
N ASP A 272 6.39 16.63 0.68
CA ASP A 272 5.67 16.38 -0.56
C ASP A 272 4.90 15.05 -0.53
N THR A 273 4.84 14.41 0.64
CA THR A 273 4.08 13.17 0.91
C THR A 273 3.28 13.34 2.20
N ARG A 274 2.38 12.39 2.53
CA ARG A 274 1.46 12.49 3.67
C ARG A 274 1.27 11.13 4.34
N PHE A 275 2.37 10.53 4.84
CA PHE A 275 2.31 9.24 5.52
C PHE A 275 3.27 9.12 6.72
N ASP A 276 3.77 10.22 7.27
CA ASP A 276 4.50 10.14 8.54
C ASP A 276 3.60 9.54 9.63
N GLY A 277 4.20 8.76 10.51
CA GLY A 277 3.41 8.01 11.49
C GLY A 277 2.41 7.04 10.85
N ILE A 278 2.75 6.43 9.73
CA ILE A 278 1.87 5.59 8.89
C ILE A 278 1.10 4.55 9.71
N THR A 279 -0.23 4.53 9.54
CA THR A 279 -1.16 3.62 10.21
C THR A 279 -2.05 2.86 9.24
N ALA A 280 -2.22 3.38 8.02
CA ALA A 280 -3.04 2.78 6.98
C ALA A 280 -2.27 2.68 5.67
N LEU A 281 -2.34 1.51 5.03
CA LEU A 281 -1.67 1.18 3.78
C LEU A 281 -2.55 0.20 3.00
N GLU A 282 -3.06 0.64 1.87
CA GLU A 282 -3.91 -0.17 1.01
C GLU A 282 -3.36 -0.28 -0.40
N ILE A 283 -3.62 -1.41 -1.04
CA ILE A 283 -3.16 -1.68 -2.40
C ILE A 283 -4.34 -2.12 -3.25
N VAL A 284 -4.44 -1.54 -4.44
CA VAL A 284 -5.43 -1.92 -5.45
C VAL A 284 -4.78 -2.05 -6.81
N THR A 285 -5.11 -3.13 -7.53
CA THR A 285 -4.79 -3.23 -8.95
C THR A 285 -6.02 -2.82 -9.75
N HIS A 286 -5.88 -1.81 -10.58
CA HIS A 286 -6.92 -1.30 -11.45
C HIS A 286 -6.33 -0.98 -12.83
N ALA A 287 -6.99 -1.44 -13.88
CA ALA A 287 -6.54 -1.26 -15.28
C ALA A 287 -5.07 -1.68 -15.50
N ASP A 288 -4.70 -2.87 -14.99
CA ASP A 288 -3.35 -3.47 -15.05
C ASP A 288 -2.22 -2.64 -14.39
N GLN A 289 -2.58 -1.62 -13.62
CA GLN A 289 -1.64 -0.84 -12.81
C GLN A 289 -1.92 -1.05 -11.31
N THR A 290 -0.88 -1.11 -10.51
CA THR A 290 -0.97 -1.34 -9.06
C THR A 290 -0.70 -0.05 -8.31
N TYR A 291 -1.70 0.41 -7.56
CA TYR A 291 -1.65 1.62 -6.77
C TYR A 291 -1.54 1.30 -5.29
N VAL A 292 -0.76 2.11 -4.59
CA VAL A 292 -0.56 2.03 -3.14
C VAL A 292 -1.01 3.35 -2.53
N ILE A 293 -1.91 3.27 -1.57
CA ILE A 293 -2.45 4.43 -0.85
C ILE A 293 -1.98 4.34 0.59
N ALA A 294 -1.33 5.38 1.06
CA ALA A 294 -0.75 5.46 2.39
C ALA A 294 -1.22 6.70 3.13
N GLY A 295 -1.46 6.57 4.43
CA GLY A 295 -1.82 7.66 5.33
C GLY A 295 -1.42 7.37 6.77
N GLY A 296 -1.30 8.41 7.57
CA GLY A 296 -0.85 8.30 8.95
C GLY A 296 -1.18 9.54 9.77
N ALA A 297 -0.23 9.97 10.60
CA ALA A 297 -0.37 11.14 11.47
C ALA A 297 -0.01 12.47 10.78
N ASP A 298 0.32 12.47 9.51
CA ASP A 298 0.70 13.65 8.73
C ASP A 298 -0.49 14.25 7.94
N ASP A 299 -1.69 14.11 8.48
CA ASP A 299 -2.91 14.80 8.05
C ASP A 299 -3.11 14.80 6.54
N GLY A 300 -3.43 13.64 5.98
CA GLY A 300 -3.63 13.44 4.56
C GLY A 300 -3.28 12.03 4.07
N ILE A 301 -3.30 11.87 2.75
CA ILE A 301 -2.92 10.61 2.10
C ILE A 301 -1.98 10.85 0.92
N THR A 302 -1.20 9.84 0.59
CA THR A 302 -0.34 9.78 -0.60
C THR A 302 -0.72 8.57 -1.46
N VAL A 303 -0.71 8.77 -2.77
CA VAL A 303 -0.91 7.72 -3.78
C VAL A 303 0.40 7.47 -4.52
N PHE A 304 0.81 6.21 -4.57
CA PHE A 304 1.93 5.73 -5.37
C PHE A 304 1.46 4.75 -6.43
N THR A 305 2.25 4.56 -7.47
CA THR A 305 2.19 3.39 -8.36
C THR A 305 3.34 2.44 -7.98
N LEU A 306 3.04 1.16 -7.81
CA LEU A 306 4.05 0.11 -7.59
C LEU A 306 4.44 -0.50 -8.93
N LEU A 307 5.69 -0.32 -9.33
CA LEU A 307 6.22 -0.86 -10.57
C LEU A 307 6.71 -2.31 -10.42
N GLU A 308 6.80 -3.02 -11.54
CA GLU A 308 7.60 -4.25 -11.61
C GLU A 308 9.06 -3.92 -11.25
N GLY A 309 9.66 -4.78 -10.39
CA GLY A 309 10.94 -4.46 -9.75
C GLY A 309 10.80 -3.85 -8.35
N GLY A 310 9.59 -3.51 -7.92
CA GLY A 310 9.26 -3.13 -6.54
C GLY A 310 9.46 -1.65 -6.23
N GLN A 311 9.67 -0.77 -7.22
CA GLN A 311 9.81 0.66 -7.00
C GLN A 311 8.46 1.35 -6.83
N LEU A 312 8.35 2.22 -5.83
CA LEU A 312 7.20 3.11 -5.61
C LEU A 312 7.42 4.43 -6.36
N VAL A 313 6.45 4.82 -7.16
CA VAL A 313 6.43 6.11 -7.88
C VAL A 313 5.35 7.00 -7.32
N HIS A 314 5.71 8.14 -6.78
CA HIS A 314 4.75 9.12 -6.27
C HIS A 314 3.85 9.65 -7.39
N ARG A 315 2.54 9.62 -7.18
CA ARG A 315 1.55 10.10 -8.15
C ARG A 315 0.86 11.36 -7.70
N ALA A 316 0.44 11.39 -6.46
CA ALA A 316 -0.27 12.51 -5.88
C ALA A 316 -0.31 12.41 -4.35
N HIS A 317 -0.54 13.53 -3.69
CA HIS A 317 -0.95 13.57 -2.29
C HIS A 317 -2.07 14.59 -2.09
N ILE A 318 -2.80 14.47 -1.02
CA ILE A 318 -3.77 15.47 -0.57
C ILE A 318 -3.59 15.67 0.93
N ALA A 319 -3.43 16.93 1.32
CA ALA A 319 -3.37 17.33 2.72
C ALA A 319 -4.78 17.58 3.27
N ASP A 320 -4.95 17.41 4.55
CA ASP A 320 -6.21 17.73 5.24
C ASP A 320 -6.58 19.20 5.11
N THR A 321 -7.87 19.45 5.21
CA THR A 321 -8.48 20.78 5.37
C THR A 321 -9.65 20.65 6.34
N THR A 322 -10.08 21.72 6.91
CA THR A 322 -11.25 21.75 7.82
C THR A 322 -12.57 21.24 7.22
N ALA A 323 -12.59 20.92 5.94
CA ALA A 323 -13.74 20.36 5.23
C ALA A 323 -13.61 18.86 4.94
N MET A 324 -12.48 18.25 5.28
CA MET A 324 -12.17 16.83 5.08
C MET A 324 -11.84 16.21 6.43
N GLY A 325 -12.13 14.93 6.63
CA GLY A 325 -11.75 14.20 7.82
C GLY A 325 -10.48 13.40 7.58
N LEU A 326 -9.34 14.04 7.38
CA LEU A 326 -8.06 13.41 7.06
C LEU A 326 -6.98 13.63 8.14
N ASP A 327 -7.34 14.16 9.30
CA ASP A 327 -6.43 14.29 10.45
C ASP A 327 -6.21 12.93 11.12
N ASN A 328 -4.95 12.52 11.29
CA ASN A 328 -4.57 11.24 11.93
C ASN A 328 -5.33 10.03 11.33
N ILE A 329 -4.99 9.64 10.13
CA ILE A 329 -5.65 8.54 9.41
C ILE A 329 -5.58 7.25 10.23
N SER A 330 -6.71 6.57 10.39
CA SER A 330 -6.83 5.27 11.08
C SER A 330 -7.01 4.11 10.12
N ALA A 331 -7.74 4.32 9.03
CA ALA A 331 -8.02 3.27 8.06
C ALA A 331 -8.25 3.85 6.65
N ILE A 332 -7.89 3.06 5.66
CA ILE A 332 -8.14 3.33 4.23
C ILE A 332 -8.79 2.09 3.62
N ALA A 333 -9.73 2.30 2.71
CA ALA A 333 -10.22 1.26 1.82
C ALA A 333 -10.29 1.83 0.40
N VAL A 334 -9.92 1.05 -0.61
CA VAL A 334 -9.82 1.55 -1.99
C VAL A 334 -10.41 0.58 -2.99
N THR A 335 -11.09 1.10 -3.99
CA THR A 335 -11.62 0.31 -5.10
C THR A 335 -11.45 1.03 -6.43
N GLY A 336 -11.20 0.27 -7.49
CA GLY A 336 -11.20 0.79 -8.86
C GLY A 336 -12.62 1.10 -9.33
N ASN A 337 -12.80 2.25 -9.96
CA ASN A 337 -14.09 2.68 -10.49
C ASN A 337 -13.90 3.51 -11.77
N GLY A 338 -14.30 2.93 -12.92
CA GLY A 338 -14.15 3.60 -14.23
C GLY A 338 -12.71 3.99 -14.53
N ASP A 339 -12.45 5.27 -14.67
CA ASP A 339 -11.15 5.88 -14.99
C ASP A 339 -10.35 6.35 -13.76
N GLY A 340 -10.63 5.79 -12.58
CA GLY A 340 -9.91 6.16 -11.37
C GLY A 340 -10.19 5.28 -10.18
N LEU A 341 -9.77 5.73 -9.00
CA LEU A 341 -9.94 5.03 -7.74
C LEU A 341 -10.88 5.81 -6.82
N ASP A 342 -11.84 5.12 -6.24
CA ASP A 342 -12.61 5.61 -5.10
C ASP A 342 -11.88 5.20 -3.82
N ILE A 343 -11.50 6.17 -3.00
CA ILE A 343 -10.72 5.98 -1.78
C ILE A 343 -11.58 6.42 -0.60
N TYR A 344 -11.76 5.52 0.34
CA TYR A 344 -12.51 5.77 1.59
C TYR A 344 -11.50 5.89 2.72
N VAL A 345 -11.57 6.99 3.45
CA VAL A 345 -10.60 7.34 4.49
C VAL A 345 -11.34 7.62 5.80
N ALA A 346 -10.83 7.05 6.86
CA ALA A 346 -11.29 7.30 8.22
C ALA A 346 -10.17 7.91 9.07
N SER A 347 -10.56 8.75 10.02
CA SER A 347 -9.68 9.43 10.97
C SER A 347 -9.88 8.89 12.38
N SER A 348 -8.80 8.84 13.17
CA SER A 348 -8.88 8.56 14.61
C SER A 348 -9.18 9.82 15.44
N SER A 349 -9.00 11.01 14.87
CA SER A 349 -9.16 12.31 15.55
C SER A 349 -10.46 13.01 15.18
N GLU A 350 -11.00 12.73 14.00
CA GLU A 350 -12.20 13.37 13.46
C GLU A 350 -13.35 12.39 13.29
N ILE A 351 -14.56 12.90 13.40
CA ILE A 351 -15.78 12.09 13.24
C ILE A 351 -16.17 12.12 11.78
N GLY A 352 -16.09 10.99 11.09
CA GLY A 352 -16.55 10.94 9.70
C GLY A 352 -15.92 9.83 8.86
N LEU A 353 -16.44 9.74 7.65
CA LEU A 353 -15.91 8.93 6.56
C LEU A 353 -15.74 9.83 5.33
N THR A 354 -14.52 9.97 4.86
CA THR A 354 -14.21 10.78 3.69
C THR A 354 -14.09 9.89 2.46
N LYS A 355 -14.80 10.25 1.39
CA LYS A 355 -14.62 9.64 0.07
C LYS A 355 -13.84 10.59 -0.81
N LEU A 356 -12.71 10.12 -1.30
CA LEU A 356 -11.87 10.81 -2.28
C LEU A 356 -11.96 10.09 -3.63
N ARG A 357 -11.64 10.83 -4.68
CA ARG A 357 -11.45 10.31 -6.04
C ARG A 357 -10.03 10.62 -6.49
N PHE A 358 -9.29 9.61 -6.88
CA PHE A 358 -8.04 9.75 -7.61
C PHE A 358 -8.31 9.45 -9.09
N ASP A 359 -8.21 10.46 -9.93
CA ASP A 359 -8.42 10.34 -11.36
C ASP A 359 -7.12 9.89 -12.04
N ILE A 360 -7.15 8.73 -12.66
CA ILE A 360 -6.03 8.17 -13.43
C ILE A 360 -6.15 8.49 -14.93
N GLY A 361 -7.27 9.06 -15.35
CA GLY A 361 -7.58 9.29 -16.76
C GLY A 361 -7.89 7.99 -17.52
N THR A 362 -7.79 8.05 -18.84
CA THR A 362 -7.91 6.84 -19.65
C THR A 362 -6.76 5.89 -19.33
N ALA A 363 -7.07 4.64 -19.01
CA ALA A 363 -6.05 3.64 -18.76
C ALA A 363 -5.26 3.31 -20.04
N GLY A 364 -3.95 3.22 -19.89
CA GLY A 364 -3.03 2.80 -20.92
C GLY A 364 -2.61 1.34 -20.77
N ILE A 365 -1.39 1.02 -21.20
CA ILE A 365 -0.78 -0.31 -21.11
C ILE A 365 0.41 -0.31 -20.14
N THR A 366 0.71 -1.47 -19.60
CA THR A 366 1.98 -1.72 -18.91
C THR A 366 2.83 -2.67 -19.77
N THR A 367 4.04 -2.26 -20.12
CA THR A 367 4.92 -3.06 -20.97
C THR A 367 6.40 -2.86 -20.60
N THR A 368 7.19 -3.93 -20.75
CA THR A 368 8.62 -3.95 -20.43
C THR A 368 9.40 -4.40 -21.65
N ALA A 369 10.54 -3.75 -21.91
CA ALA A 369 11.44 -4.08 -23.01
C ALA A 369 12.10 -5.46 -22.81
N THR A 370 12.66 -5.99 -23.88
CA THR A 370 13.48 -7.21 -23.82
C THR A 370 14.88 -6.90 -23.29
N LEU A 371 15.60 -7.91 -22.81
CA LEU A 371 16.99 -7.80 -22.34
C LEU A 371 17.98 -7.18 -23.34
N ALA A 372 17.65 -7.18 -24.64
CA ALA A 372 18.54 -6.66 -25.69
C ALA A 372 18.25 -5.19 -26.06
N GLY A 373 17.33 -4.55 -25.35
CA GLY A 373 16.75 -3.27 -25.74
C GLY A 373 15.65 -3.41 -26.80
N GLY A 374 14.97 -2.31 -27.10
CA GLY A 374 13.88 -2.31 -28.06
C GLY A 374 13.14 -0.99 -28.19
N VAL A 375 12.06 -1.01 -28.95
CA VAL A 375 11.14 0.12 -29.08
C VAL A 375 9.85 -0.24 -28.38
N LEU A 376 9.47 0.54 -27.37
CA LEU A 376 8.17 0.46 -26.70
C LEU A 376 7.32 1.66 -27.14
N ALA A 377 6.11 1.37 -27.59
CA ALA A 377 5.14 2.40 -27.93
C ALA A 377 3.93 2.25 -27.00
N GLY A 378 3.57 3.32 -26.37
CA GLY A 378 2.36 3.44 -25.56
C GLY A 378 1.12 3.73 -26.40
N THR A 379 0.10 4.28 -25.76
CA THR A 379 -1.24 4.51 -26.30
C THR A 379 -1.66 6.00 -26.20
N ALA A 380 -2.94 6.26 -26.02
CA ALA A 380 -3.46 7.57 -25.67
C ALA A 380 -3.97 7.62 -24.21
N GLY A 381 -3.61 6.63 -23.42
CA GLY A 381 -3.94 6.53 -22.01
C GLY A 381 -2.70 6.53 -21.13
N ALA A 382 -2.87 6.54 -19.83
CA ALA A 382 -1.76 6.52 -18.86
C ALA A 382 -1.00 5.19 -18.92
N ASP A 383 0.18 5.19 -19.55
CA ASP A 383 1.01 4.02 -19.82
C ASP A 383 2.13 3.85 -18.79
N ILE A 384 2.60 2.62 -18.62
CA ILE A 384 3.84 2.32 -17.92
C ILE A 384 4.78 1.60 -18.89
N LEU A 385 5.83 2.30 -19.32
CA LEU A 385 6.85 1.78 -20.22
C LEU A 385 8.14 1.56 -19.44
N GLN A 386 8.62 0.33 -19.38
CA GLN A 386 9.86 -0.01 -18.67
C GLN A 386 10.90 -0.53 -19.66
N GLY A 387 12.00 0.20 -19.80
CA GLY A 387 13.23 -0.29 -20.40
C GLY A 387 13.81 -1.44 -19.59
N HIS A 388 14.80 -2.13 -20.15
CA HIS A 388 15.47 -3.22 -19.47
C HIS A 388 17.00 -3.03 -19.54
N ASN A 389 17.72 -3.93 -20.18
CA ASN A 389 19.14 -3.76 -20.49
C ASN A 389 19.29 -3.39 -21.96
N GLY A 390 20.30 -2.57 -22.27
CA GLY A 390 20.56 -2.14 -23.65
C GLY A 390 19.78 -0.89 -24.04
N ALA A 391 20.08 -0.34 -25.20
CA ALA A 391 19.47 0.91 -25.63
C ALA A 391 18.00 0.74 -26.00
N ASP A 392 17.11 1.42 -25.29
CA ASP A 392 15.68 1.40 -25.47
C ASP A 392 15.17 2.71 -26.09
N VAL A 393 14.05 2.64 -26.80
CA VAL A 393 13.30 3.79 -27.28
C VAL A 393 11.88 3.70 -26.70
N LEU A 394 11.56 4.56 -25.76
CA LEU A 394 10.27 4.62 -25.09
C LEU A 394 9.46 5.80 -25.65
N GLN A 395 8.27 5.54 -26.19
CA GLN A 395 7.37 6.53 -26.77
C GLN A 395 5.99 6.36 -26.15
N ALA A 396 5.66 7.12 -25.12
CA ALA A 396 4.47 6.90 -24.34
C ALA A 396 3.21 7.41 -25.03
N GLY A 397 3.18 8.62 -25.55
CA GLY A 397 2.10 9.09 -26.42
C GLY A 397 1.26 10.18 -25.81
N ALA A 398 0.08 9.90 -25.34
CA ALA A 398 -0.75 10.85 -24.62
C ALA A 398 -1.29 10.18 -23.37
N GLY A 399 -1.38 10.92 -22.28
CA GLY A 399 -1.75 10.37 -20.97
C GLY A 399 -0.76 10.87 -19.93
N ASN A 400 -0.93 10.45 -18.69
CA ASN A 400 0.03 10.76 -17.63
C ASN A 400 0.91 9.50 -17.43
N ASP A 401 1.97 9.40 -18.19
CA ASP A 401 2.74 8.19 -18.38
C ASP A 401 3.88 8.04 -17.36
N ILE A 402 4.34 6.81 -17.17
CA ILE A 402 5.56 6.50 -16.43
C ILE A 402 6.53 5.82 -17.39
N LEU A 403 7.70 6.44 -17.59
CA LEU A 403 8.78 5.91 -18.41
C LEU A 403 9.97 5.63 -17.50
N ARG A 404 10.42 4.38 -17.44
CA ARG A 404 11.63 3.96 -16.75
C ARG A 404 12.66 3.50 -17.79
N ASP A 405 13.84 4.12 -17.78
CA ASP A 405 14.89 3.86 -18.76
C ASP A 405 15.43 2.41 -18.74
N GLY A 406 15.85 1.94 -17.56
CA GLY A 406 16.54 0.65 -17.41
C GLY A 406 18.04 0.81 -17.34
N ALA A 407 18.77 0.08 -18.18
CA ALA A 407 20.21 0.22 -18.31
C ALA A 407 20.59 0.30 -19.78
N GLY A 408 21.41 1.28 -20.14
CA GLY A 408 21.82 1.53 -21.52
C GLY A 408 21.68 3.00 -21.88
N SER A 409 21.91 3.34 -23.13
CA SER A 409 21.69 4.70 -23.60
C SER A 409 20.31 4.82 -24.21
N ASP A 410 19.38 5.39 -23.47
CA ASP A 410 17.96 5.31 -23.74
C ASP A 410 17.40 6.62 -24.30
N LEU A 411 16.36 6.51 -25.09
CA LEU A 411 15.65 7.64 -25.68
C LEU A 411 14.19 7.60 -25.22
N MET A 412 13.76 8.60 -24.45
CA MET A 412 12.43 8.70 -23.89
C MET A 412 11.66 9.88 -24.47
N THR A 413 10.42 9.63 -24.85
CA THR A 413 9.45 10.61 -25.32
C THR A 413 8.17 10.42 -24.52
N GLY A 414 7.79 11.37 -23.66
CA GLY A 414 6.55 11.34 -22.86
C GLY A 414 5.34 11.59 -23.75
N GLY A 415 5.32 12.69 -24.40
CA GLY A 415 4.23 13.10 -25.29
C GLY A 415 3.37 14.18 -24.67
N ALA A 416 2.06 13.95 -24.61
CA ALA A 416 1.13 14.93 -24.08
C ALA A 416 0.56 14.48 -22.72
N GLY A 417 0.71 15.27 -21.69
CA GLY A 417 0.27 15.00 -20.33
C GLY A 417 1.40 15.15 -19.33
N ALA A 418 1.11 14.87 -18.06
CA ALA A 418 2.08 14.98 -16.99
C ALA A 418 2.83 13.66 -16.82
N ASP A 419 4.03 13.55 -17.39
CA ASP A 419 4.80 12.33 -17.48
C ASP A 419 5.85 12.23 -16.37
N VAL A 420 6.22 11.01 -16.01
CA VAL A 420 7.26 10.74 -15.02
C VAL A 420 8.39 9.94 -15.69
N PHE A 421 9.57 10.54 -15.76
CA PHE A 421 10.78 9.93 -16.28
C PHE A 421 11.67 9.44 -15.14
N ILE A 422 11.88 8.14 -15.03
CA ILE A 422 12.68 7.49 -13.97
C ILE A 422 14.00 7.04 -14.58
N LEU A 423 15.12 7.57 -14.05
CA LEU A 423 16.46 7.32 -14.55
C LEU A 423 17.23 6.37 -13.62
N SER A 424 17.86 5.38 -14.20
CA SER A 424 18.74 4.43 -13.52
C SER A 424 20.18 4.97 -13.44
N ALA A 425 20.99 4.41 -12.55
CA ALA A 425 22.41 4.76 -12.44
C ALA A 425 23.26 3.64 -13.03
N ASP A 426 23.59 3.72 -14.30
CA ASP A 426 24.35 2.70 -15.02
C ASP A 426 25.59 3.23 -15.75
N GLY A 427 25.80 4.55 -15.74
CA GLY A 427 26.92 5.26 -16.38
C GLY A 427 26.75 5.47 -17.88
N ALA A 428 25.59 5.17 -18.45
CA ALA A 428 25.27 5.47 -19.83
C ALA A 428 24.66 6.88 -19.96
N ALA A 429 24.52 7.36 -21.19
CA ALA A 429 23.94 8.68 -21.43
C ALA A 429 22.53 8.53 -22.00
N ASP A 430 21.55 9.17 -21.32
CA ASP A 430 20.15 9.09 -21.66
C ASP A 430 19.62 10.40 -22.22
N THR A 431 18.48 10.32 -22.90
CA THR A 431 17.85 11.48 -23.52
C THR A 431 16.34 11.48 -23.33
N ILE A 432 15.82 12.60 -22.81
CA ILE A 432 14.40 12.96 -22.86
C ILE A 432 14.19 13.95 -24.00
N THR A 433 13.22 13.71 -24.87
CA THR A 433 13.09 14.43 -26.14
C THR A 433 12.10 15.58 -26.14
N ASP A 434 11.18 15.64 -25.17
CA ASP A 434 10.01 16.53 -25.20
C ASP A 434 9.52 16.98 -23.81
N PHE A 435 10.44 17.13 -22.88
CA PHE A 435 10.11 17.52 -21.49
C PHE A 435 9.35 18.83 -21.40
N THR A 436 8.22 18.83 -20.71
CA THR A 436 7.38 20.01 -20.46
C THR A 436 7.59 20.50 -19.02
N LEU A 437 8.32 21.59 -18.87
CA LEU A 437 8.63 22.17 -17.56
C LEU A 437 7.36 22.57 -16.80
N GLY A 438 7.23 22.10 -15.56
CA GLY A 438 6.07 22.37 -14.69
C GLY A 438 4.87 21.44 -14.92
N GLU A 439 4.97 20.51 -15.84
CA GLU A 439 4.00 19.44 -16.10
C GLU A 439 4.64 18.06 -15.84
N ASP A 440 5.81 17.82 -16.45
CA ASP A 440 6.55 16.56 -16.31
C ASP A 440 7.45 16.54 -15.08
N ILE A 441 7.77 15.32 -14.60
CA ILE A 441 8.64 15.07 -13.46
C ILE A 441 9.78 14.16 -13.90
N ILE A 442 10.97 14.42 -13.35
CA ILE A 442 12.13 13.55 -13.46
C ILE A 442 12.41 12.93 -12.10
N ASP A 443 12.64 11.62 -12.04
CA ASP A 443 13.03 10.91 -10.82
C ASP A 443 14.47 10.37 -10.96
N LEU A 444 15.43 11.07 -10.38
CA LEU A 444 16.85 10.69 -10.27
C LEU A 444 17.15 10.00 -8.93
N SER A 445 16.17 9.59 -8.16
CA SER A 445 16.36 8.99 -6.83
C SER A 445 17.17 7.67 -6.87
N ASN A 446 17.24 7.02 -8.03
CA ASN A 446 18.08 5.85 -8.26
C ASN A 446 19.58 6.20 -8.47
N TRP A 447 19.92 7.49 -8.67
CA TRP A 447 21.32 7.91 -8.78
C TRP A 447 21.98 7.86 -7.41
N SER A 448 22.91 6.94 -7.25
CA SER A 448 23.49 6.59 -5.95
C SER A 448 24.08 7.81 -5.22
N MET A 449 23.65 8.04 -3.96
CA MET A 449 24.11 9.14 -3.11
C MET A 449 23.70 10.54 -3.59
N LEU A 450 22.86 10.69 -4.60
CA LEU A 450 22.22 11.95 -4.90
C LEU A 450 21.19 12.27 -3.79
N ARG A 451 21.26 13.47 -3.20
CA ARG A 451 20.40 13.91 -2.09
C ARG A 451 19.88 15.32 -2.28
N ASP A 452 20.53 16.08 -3.14
CA ASP A 452 20.20 17.48 -3.36
C ASP A 452 20.58 17.90 -4.76
N VAL A 453 19.73 18.69 -5.42
CA VAL A 453 19.94 19.19 -6.79
C VAL A 453 21.24 19.97 -6.93
N SER A 454 21.76 20.56 -5.85
CA SER A 454 23.05 21.28 -5.87
C SER A 454 24.26 20.35 -6.10
N GLN A 455 24.10 19.04 -6.00
CA GLN A 455 25.15 18.06 -6.34
C GLN A 455 25.28 17.84 -7.85
N LEU A 456 24.27 18.25 -8.62
CA LEU A 456 24.22 18.08 -10.07
C LEU A 456 25.03 19.15 -10.80
N SER A 457 25.73 18.77 -11.85
CA SER A 457 26.27 19.70 -12.82
C SER A 457 25.25 19.92 -13.92
N MET A 458 24.90 21.18 -14.22
CA MET A 458 23.88 21.47 -15.22
C MET A 458 24.38 22.49 -16.24
N THR A 459 24.15 22.20 -17.52
CA THR A 459 24.53 23.06 -18.65
C THR A 459 23.29 23.39 -19.49
N ILE A 460 22.98 24.67 -19.65
CA ILE A 460 21.87 25.11 -20.51
C ILE A 460 22.23 24.87 -21.97
N LEU A 461 21.36 24.18 -22.67
CA LEU A 461 21.42 23.98 -24.12
C LEU A 461 20.52 25.00 -24.84
N SER A 462 20.66 25.14 -26.16
CA SER A 462 19.82 26.04 -26.95
C SER A 462 18.32 25.66 -26.93
N ASN A 463 18.00 24.40 -26.62
CA ASN A 463 16.67 23.82 -26.64
C ASN A 463 16.43 22.85 -25.47
N GLY A 464 17.07 23.07 -24.33
CA GLY A 464 16.94 22.19 -23.18
C GLY A 464 18.04 22.42 -22.13
N VAL A 465 18.40 21.33 -21.42
CA VAL A 465 19.44 21.29 -20.38
C VAL A 465 20.16 19.94 -20.41
N GLU A 466 21.43 19.92 -20.09
CA GLU A 466 22.19 18.69 -19.81
C GLU A 466 22.48 18.63 -18.31
N ILE A 467 22.23 17.48 -17.69
CA ILE A 467 22.44 17.20 -16.27
C ILE A 467 23.50 16.11 -16.15
N GLY A 468 24.51 16.34 -15.31
CA GLY A 468 25.55 15.34 -15.04
C GLY A 468 25.74 15.10 -13.54
N TYR A 469 25.98 13.83 -13.17
CA TYR A 469 26.29 13.41 -11.81
C TYR A 469 27.20 12.17 -11.83
N GLY A 470 28.45 12.30 -11.37
CA GLY A 470 29.42 11.20 -11.44
C GLY A 470 29.68 10.80 -12.90
N THR A 471 29.25 9.60 -13.27
CA THR A 471 29.32 9.07 -14.64
C THR A 471 28.00 9.22 -15.41
N GLU A 472 26.92 9.57 -14.72
CA GLU A 472 25.59 9.72 -15.31
C GLU A 472 25.49 11.03 -16.11
N VAL A 473 24.88 10.96 -17.29
CA VAL A 473 24.61 12.10 -18.16
C VAL A 473 23.18 11.99 -18.69
N LEU A 474 22.36 12.99 -18.41
CA LEU A 474 21.01 13.09 -18.92
C LEU A 474 20.87 14.34 -19.78
N THR A 475 20.49 14.18 -21.04
CA THR A 475 20.15 15.27 -21.94
C THR A 475 18.64 15.42 -22.00
N ILE A 476 18.13 16.60 -21.71
CA ILE A 476 16.71 16.91 -21.71
C ILE A 476 16.43 17.98 -22.75
N TYR A 477 15.65 17.63 -23.76
CA TYR A 477 15.12 18.60 -24.70
C TYR A 477 13.73 19.04 -24.28
N SER A 478 13.47 20.33 -24.39
CA SER A 478 12.18 20.94 -24.08
C SER A 478 11.17 20.72 -25.20
N SER A 479 9.91 20.44 -24.85
CA SER A 479 8.79 20.28 -25.78
C SER A 479 8.55 21.54 -26.63
N ASP A 480 8.84 22.74 -26.11
CA ASP A 480 8.67 24.02 -26.80
C ASP A 480 9.90 24.47 -27.57
N GLY A 481 11.00 23.68 -27.54
CA GLY A 481 12.25 23.95 -28.23
C GLY A 481 13.08 25.10 -27.64
N ASN A 482 12.77 25.56 -26.45
CA ASN A 482 13.47 26.63 -25.74
C ASN A 482 14.51 26.07 -24.74
N PRO A 483 15.50 26.88 -24.32
CA PRO A 483 16.38 26.52 -23.20
C PRO A 483 15.60 26.29 -21.91
N ILE A 484 15.98 25.28 -21.13
CA ILE A 484 15.43 25.05 -19.79
C ILE A 484 16.31 25.78 -18.77
N ASP A 485 15.76 26.74 -18.03
CA ASP A 485 16.47 27.39 -16.92
C ASP A 485 16.39 26.54 -15.65
N TYR A 486 17.44 25.75 -15.41
CA TYR A 486 17.53 24.83 -14.27
C TYR A 486 17.61 25.51 -12.89
N ARG A 487 17.77 26.84 -12.82
CA ARG A 487 17.88 27.55 -11.53
C ARG A 487 16.59 27.52 -10.72
N GLY A 488 15.49 27.16 -11.37
CA GLY A 488 14.21 26.94 -10.74
C GLY A 488 13.97 25.49 -10.26
N PHE A 489 14.83 24.53 -10.62
CA PHE A 489 14.65 23.14 -10.20
C PHE A 489 14.85 22.96 -8.69
N THR A 490 13.97 22.21 -8.08
CA THR A 490 14.02 21.78 -6.68
C THR A 490 14.26 20.29 -6.57
N ASN A 491 14.46 19.78 -5.39
CA ASN A 491 14.54 18.34 -5.15
C ASN A 491 13.25 17.61 -5.56
N ALA A 492 12.08 18.25 -5.38
CA ALA A 492 10.81 17.68 -5.79
C ALA A 492 10.68 17.49 -7.31
N ASP A 493 11.36 18.36 -8.10
CA ASP A 493 11.31 18.29 -9.57
C ASP A 493 12.24 17.21 -10.15
N LEU A 494 13.34 16.87 -9.46
CA LEU A 494 14.41 16.04 -10.02
C LEU A 494 14.76 14.79 -9.20
N ILE A 495 14.36 14.71 -7.93
CA ILE A 495 14.74 13.58 -7.07
C ILE A 495 13.53 12.70 -6.74
N GLY A 496 12.31 13.22 -6.95
CA GLY A 496 11.10 12.53 -6.59
C GLY A 496 11.01 12.29 -5.07
N VAL A 497 10.66 11.08 -4.64
CA VAL A 497 10.60 10.73 -3.21
C VAL A 497 11.99 10.43 -2.64
N THR A 498 12.19 10.74 -1.35
CA THR A 498 13.43 10.42 -0.66
C THR A 498 13.51 8.91 -0.42
N ARG A 499 14.60 8.28 -0.88
CA ARG A 499 14.86 6.85 -0.72
C ARG A 499 16.13 6.58 0.08
N ILE A 500 16.11 5.51 0.87
CA ILE A 500 17.34 4.92 1.40
C ILE A 500 17.84 3.93 0.35
N PRO A 501 19.06 4.14 -0.21
CA PRO A 501 19.61 3.21 -1.20
C PRO A 501 19.72 1.82 -0.61
N GLN A 502 19.18 0.85 -1.29
CA GLN A 502 19.41 -0.54 -0.95
C GLN A 502 20.79 -0.91 -1.48
N SER A 503 21.63 -1.53 -0.63
CA SER A 503 22.87 -2.09 -1.12
C SER A 503 22.52 -3.15 -2.15
N ALA A 504 23.01 -3.01 -3.38
CA ALA A 504 22.90 -4.08 -4.36
C ALA A 504 23.41 -5.36 -3.68
N THR A 505 22.50 -6.28 -3.40
CA THR A 505 22.88 -7.65 -3.00
C THR A 505 23.61 -8.25 -4.20
N PRO A 506 24.82 -8.79 -4.01
CA PRO A 506 25.61 -9.34 -5.09
C PRO A 506 24.91 -10.52 -5.79
#